data_cafac13c4005246c56ad43a6a687eeca
#
_entry.id   cafac13c4005246c56ad43a6a687eeca
#
_cell.length_a   1.000
_cell.length_b   1.000
_cell.length_c   1.000
_cell.angle_alpha   90.00
_cell.angle_beta   90.00
_cell.angle_gamma   90.00
#
_symmetry.space_group_name_H-M   'P 1'
#
loop_
_entity.id
_entity.type
_entity.pdbx_description
1 polymer ?
#
loop_
_entity_poly.entity_id
_entity_poly.type
_entity_poly.pdbx_seq_one_letter_code
_entity_poly.pdbx_strand_id
1 'polypeptide(L)'
;MAAASESRVLRFFGVEEAQVRQAASGLAGRCSLARIETRAQGAETLLALTAPPSALRKAEGLLARTFPGGLYGAGGDTLAQCAARALVQRDRLLACADTLALDLLAPRLEGQAGVDACFDFGAGSCADPAALARIEAGARRCQGPGPSEPVWDELCRLRAALRVTHADFVAGAIPLPEGTLTVVAGRRGSWLYRVPAGDNPALWLLDLVRRAALGCPQAPGVSFTLHGDRPALAADRPALQLPAAAPSAAALEAALAARPEQEPAAALPHRSRWPARLAFLLLVLAAVGLAAAFRLTGGDLAALPEVLRSLPEGPGMPAHSGATLL
;
A
#
# COMPACT_ATOMS: atom_id res chain seq x y z
N MET A 1 -36.26 -14.82 -23.02
CA MET A 1 -35.32 -13.78 -23.48
C MET A 1 -33.93 -14.20 -23.08
N ALA A 2 -32.97 -14.37 -23.99
CA ALA A 2 -31.58 -14.64 -23.66
C ALA A 2 -30.98 -13.43 -23.00
N ALA A 3 -30.39 -13.58 -21.82
CA ALA A 3 -29.70 -12.48 -21.15
C ALA A 3 -28.55 -11.98 -22.03
N ALA A 4 -28.42 -10.68 -22.21
CA ALA A 4 -27.34 -10.08 -22.97
C ALA A 4 -25.98 -10.51 -22.35
N SER A 5 -25.08 -11.03 -23.19
CA SER A 5 -23.72 -11.37 -22.77
C SER A 5 -22.86 -10.11 -22.76
N GLU A 6 -22.05 -9.96 -21.74
CA GLU A 6 -21.07 -8.89 -21.56
C GLU A 6 -19.66 -9.51 -21.57
N SER A 7 -18.65 -8.75 -22.00
CA SER A 7 -17.25 -9.15 -21.90
C SER A 7 -16.56 -8.34 -20.82
N ARG A 8 -15.78 -9.01 -19.96
CA ARG A 8 -15.01 -8.40 -18.89
C ARG A 8 -13.59 -8.92 -18.88
N VAL A 9 -12.63 -8.02 -18.77
CA VAL A 9 -11.21 -8.35 -18.61
C VAL A 9 -10.87 -8.26 -17.13
N LEU A 10 -10.34 -9.33 -16.55
CA LEU A 10 -9.79 -9.38 -15.21
C LEU A 10 -8.27 -9.35 -15.29
N ARG A 11 -7.62 -8.69 -14.33
CA ARG A 11 -6.19 -8.46 -14.32
C ARG A 11 -5.54 -9.09 -13.10
N PHE A 12 -4.56 -9.95 -13.34
CA PHE A 12 -3.81 -10.65 -12.30
C PHE A 12 -2.36 -10.22 -12.36
N PHE A 13 -1.71 -10.17 -11.19
CA PHE A 13 -0.27 -9.90 -11.10
C PHE A 13 0.42 -10.97 -10.25
N GLY A 14 1.58 -11.46 -10.72
CA GLY A 14 2.35 -12.50 -10.04
C GLY A 14 1.63 -13.85 -9.99
N VAL A 15 0.75 -14.13 -10.97
CA VAL A 15 0.04 -15.40 -11.13
C VAL A 15 0.27 -15.91 -12.55
N GLU A 16 0.72 -17.15 -12.68
CA GLU A 16 1.00 -17.75 -13.98
C GLU A 16 -0.26 -17.88 -14.84
N GLU A 17 -0.14 -17.63 -16.14
CA GLU A 17 -1.24 -17.71 -17.10
C GLU A 17 -1.91 -19.08 -17.08
N ALA A 18 -1.13 -20.16 -16.99
CA ALA A 18 -1.65 -21.52 -16.94
C ALA A 18 -2.58 -21.76 -15.74
N GLN A 19 -2.22 -21.22 -14.57
CA GLN A 19 -3.03 -21.31 -13.35
C GLN A 19 -4.33 -20.53 -13.47
N VAL A 20 -4.28 -19.31 -14.02
CA VAL A 20 -5.47 -18.47 -14.25
C VAL A 20 -6.40 -19.15 -15.25
N ARG A 21 -5.86 -19.66 -16.36
CA ARG A 21 -6.61 -20.37 -17.39
C ARG A 21 -7.30 -21.62 -16.83
N GLN A 22 -6.57 -22.43 -16.07
CA GLN A 22 -7.10 -23.63 -15.44
C GLN A 22 -8.24 -23.32 -14.47
N ALA A 23 -8.05 -22.31 -13.60
CA ALA A 23 -9.09 -21.90 -12.67
C ALA A 23 -10.35 -21.39 -13.40
N ALA A 24 -10.18 -20.54 -14.42
CA ALA A 24 -11.29 -20.02 -15.22
C ALA A 24 -12.03 -21.14 -15.96
N SER A 25 -11.31 -22.11 -16.55
CA SER A 25 -11.89 -23.27 -17.22
C SER A 25 -12.70 -24.13 -16.26
N GLY A 26 -12.24 -24.33 -15.03
CA GLY A 26 -12.98 -25.02 -13.96
C GLY A 26 -14.28 -24.33 -13.56
N LEU A 27 -14.43 -23.03 -13.86
CA LEU A 27 -15.65 -22.27 -13.59
C LEU A 27 -16.61 -22.23 -14.79
N ALA A 28 -16.22 -22.68 -15.99
CA ALA A 28 -16.98 -22.53 -17.21
C ALA A 28 -18.43 -23.04 -17.08
N GLY A 29 -18.63 -24.26 -16.60
CA GLY A 29 -19.96 -24.84 -16.38
C GLY A 29 -20.74 -24.20 -15.22
N ARG A 30 -20.04 -23.84 -14.14
CA ARG A 30 -20.66 -23.28 -12.91
C ARG A 30 -21.12 -21.83 -13.09
N CYS A 31 -20.47 -21.09 -13.97
CA CYS A 31 -20.74 -19.68 -14.23
C CYS A 31 -21.26 -19.42 -15.65
N SER A 32 -21.62 -20.48 -16.41
CA SER A 32 -22.12 -20.34 -17.79
C SER A 32 -21.26 -19.39 -18.63
N LEU A 33 -19.92 -19.54 -18.54
CA LEU A 33 -18.98 -18.73 -19.30
C LEU A 33 -19.01 -19.16 -20.76
N ALA A 34 -19.30 -18.22 -21.67
CA ALA A 34 -19.39 -18.48 -23.10
C ALA A 34 -18.01 -18.44 -23.78
N ARG A 35 -17.08 -17.60 -23.24
CA ARG A 35 -15.72 -17.45 -23.77
C ARG A 35 -14.74 -17.18 -22.63
N ILE A 36 -13.56 -17.80 -22.71
CA ILE A 36 -12.45 -17.65 -21.77
C ILE A 36 -11.18 -17.48 -22.61
N GLU A 37 -10.52 -16.34 -22.46
CA GLU A 37 -9.24 -16.07 -23.11
C GLU A 37 -8.24 -15.55 -22.11
N THR A 38 -7.01 -16.02 -22.16
CA THR A 38 -5.92 -15.56 -21.31
C THR A 38 -4.77 -15.03 -22.14
N ARG A 39 -4.08 -14.03 -21.62
CA ARG A 39 -2.86 -13.48 -22.22
C ARG A 39 -1.89 -13.07 -21.11
N ALA A 40 -0.67 -13.59 -21.16
CA ALA A 40 0.41 -13.14 -20.31
C ALA A 40 1.11 -11.91 -20.91
N GLN A 41 1.52 -10.99 -20.05
CA GLN A 41 2.32 -9.82 -20.38
C GLN A 41 3.32 -9.56 -19.25
N GLY A 42 4.49 -10.16 -19.33
CA GLY A 42 5.45 -10.20 -18.21
C GLY A 42 4.83 -10.89 -16.98
N ALA A 43 4.88 -10.24 -15.83
CA ALA A 43 4.26 -10.74 -14.60
C ALA A 43 2.74 -10.53 -14.51
N GLU A 44 2.14 -9.85 -15.49
CA GLU A 44 0.70 -9.62 -15.57
C GLU A 44 0.02 -10.68 -16.43
N THR A 45 -1.12 -11.20 -15.96
CA THR A 45 -2.02 -12.08 -16.72
C THR A 45 -3.37 -11.40 -16.88
N LEU A 46 -3.82 -11.28 -18.12
CA LEU A 46 -5.14 -10.79 -18.49
C LEU A 46 -6.06 -11.98 -18.75
N LEU A 47 -7.26 -11.93 -18.19
CA LEU A 47 -8.31 -12.94 -18.40
C LEU A 47 -9.57 -12.26 -18.93
N ALA A 48 -9.91 -12.49 -20.19
CA ALA A 48 -11.17 -12.04 -20.78
C ALA A 48 -12.24 -13.13 -20.61
N LEU A 49 -13.36 -12.74 -20.01
CA LEU A 49 -14.53 -13.59 -19.80
C LEU A 49 -15.74 -12.99 -20.49
N THR A 50 -16.53 -13.82 -21.17
CA THR A 50 -17.82 -13.42 -21.75
C THR A 50 -18.93 -14.27 -21.15
N ALA A 51 -19.91 -13.63 -20.52
CA ALA A 51 -21.04 -14.27 -19.88
C ALA A 51 -22.14 -13.24 -19.54
N PRO A 52 -23.31 -13.65 -19.04
CA PRO A 52 -24.26 -12.73 -18.41
C PRO A 52 -23.64 -12.00 -17.21
N PRO A 53 -24.03 -10.73 -16.92
CA PRO A 53 -23.42 -9.90 -15.86
C PRO A 53 -23.39 -10.55 -14.47
N SER A 54 -24.42 -11.30 -14.10
CA SER A 54 -24.48 -12.03 -12.83
C SER A 54 -23.46 -13.15 -12.76
N ALA A 55 -23.23 -13.85 -13.86
CA ALA A 55 -22.26 -14.92 -13.98
C ALA A 55 -20.81 -14.37 -13.93
N LEU A 56 -20.56 -13.23 -14.58
CA LEU A 56 -19.27 -12.54 -14.50
C LEU A 56 -18.93 -12.14 -13.06
N ARG A 57 -19.86 -11.51 -12.33
CA ARG A 57 -19.64 -11.16 -10.92
C ARG A 57 -19.36 -12.39 -10.05
N LYS A 58 -20.08 -13.49 -10.28
CA LYS A 58 -19.85 -14.75 -9.58
C LYS A 58 -18.47 -15.33 -9.89
N ALA A 59 -18.07 -15.36 -11.17
CA ALA A 59 -16.76 -15.84 -11.59
C ALA A 59 -15.63 -14.98 -11.00
N GLU A 60 -15.75 -13.65 -11.04
CA GLU A 60 -14.81 -12.71 -10.44
C GLU A 60 -14.62 -12.95 -8.94
N GLY A 61 -15.72 -13.09 -8.19
CA GLY A 61 -15.67 -13.39 -6.76
C GLY A 61 -15.01 -14.73 -6.43
N LEU A 62 -15.22 -15.76 -7.26
CA LEU A 62 -14.55 -17.06 -7.09
C LEU A 62 -13.07 -16.96 -7.43
N LEU A 63 -12.68 -16.28 -8.50
CA LEU A 63 -11.30 -16.09 -8.89
C LEU A 63 -10.52 -15.24 -7.87
N ALA A 64 -11.16 -14.20 -7.29
CA ALA A 64 -10.56 -13.41 -6.21
C ALA A 64 -10.27 -14.26 -4.96
N ARG A 65 -11.11 -15.25 -4.66
CA ARG A 65 -10.89 -16.20 -3.55
C ARG A 65 -9.81 -17.23 -3.89
N THR A 66 -9.74 -17.66 -5.14
CA THR A 66 -8.72 -18.62 -5.60
C THR A 66 -7.33 -18.01 -5.61
N PHE A 67 -7.23 -16.74 -5.98
CA PHE A 67 -5.96 -15.99 -6.06
C PHE A 67 -5.99 -14.77 -5.13
N PRO A 68 -5.95 -14.97 -3.81
CA PRO A 68 -6.04 -13.87 -2.86
C PRO A 68 -4.86 -12.90 -3.05
N GLY A 69 -5.19 -11.64 -3.38
CA GLY A 69 -4.20 -10.64 -3.75
C GLY A 69 -3.68 -10.73 -5.19
N GLY A 70 -3.84 -11.85 -5.89
CA GLY A 70 -3.42 -12.02 -7.28
C GLY A 70 -4.30 -11.23 -8.25
N LEU A 71 -5.63 -11.34 -8.15
CA LEU A 71 -6.56 -10.50 -8.88
C LEU A 71 -6.49 -9.08 -8.32
N TYR A 72 -6.01 -8.12 -9.11
CA TYR A 72 -5.81 -6.75 -8.65
C TYR A 72 -6.78 -5.73 -9.23
N GLY A 73 -7.36 -6.01 -10.40
CA GLY A 73 -8.24 -5.06 -11.08
C GLY A 73 -9.05 -5.67 -12.21
N ALA A 74 -9.86 -4.85 -12.85
CA ALA A 74 -10.69 -5.22 -13.99
C ALA A 74 -10.71 -4.10 -15.04
N GLY A 75 -10.97 -4.48 -16.29
CA GLY A 75 -11.08 -3.53 -17.42
C GLY A 75 -9.80 -2.74 -17.65
N GLY A 76 -9.89 -1.42 -17.53
CA GLY A 76 -8.79 -0.46 -17.71
C GLY A 76 -7.96 -0.18 -16.46
N ASP A 77 -8.23 -0.83 -15.33
CA ASP A 77 -7.46 -0.60 -14.10
C ASP A 77 -5.96 -0.85 -14.34
N THR A 78 -5.11 0.06 -13.86
CA THR A 78 -3.67 -0.14 -13.82
C THR A 78 -3.23 -0.55 -12.42
N LEU A 79 -2.08 -1.23 -12.32
CA LEU A 79 -1.54 -1.63 -11.02
C LEU A 79 -1.21 -0.41 -10.15
N ALA A 80 -0.77 0.70 -10.76
CA ALA A 80 -0.51 1.97 -10.08
C ALA A 80 -1.79 2.55 -9.47
N GLN A 81 -2.89 2.60 -10.23
CA GLN A 81 -4.20 3.03 -9.70
C GLN A 81 -4.68 2.16 -8.55
N CYS A 82 -4.50 0.84 -8.66
CA CYS A 82 -4.91 -0.09 -7.61
C CYS A 82 -4.04 0.02 -6.36
N ALA A 83 -2.73 0.27 -6.50
CA ALA A 83 -1.82 0.50 -5.38
C ALA A 83 -2.14 1.83 -4.68
N ALA A 84 -2.33 2.92 -5.44
CA ALA A 84 -2.74 4.21 -4.90
C ALA A 84 -4.09 4.10 -4.15
N ARG A 85 -5.09 3.47 -4.77
CA ARG A 85 -6.40 3.22 -4.16
C ARG A 85 -6.28 2.42 -2.86
N ALA A 86 -5.42 1.42 -2.82
CA ALA A 86 -5.19 0.61 -1.60
C ALA A 86 -4.58 1.44 -0.46
N LEU A 87 -3.60 2.29 -0.75
CA LEU A 87 -3.00 3.21 0.23
C LEU A 87 -4.05 4.19 0.76
N VAL A 88 -4.79 4.85 -0.14
CA VAL A 88 -5.83 5.84 0.21
C VAL A 88 -6.94 5.21 1.05
N GLN A 89 -7.50 4.07 0.61
CA GLN A 89 -8.58 3.39 1.32
C GLN A 89 -8.20 2.90 2.71
N ARG A 90 -6.92 2.59 2.92
CA ARG A 90 -6.39 2.10 4.18
C ARG A 90 -5.70 3.18 5.02
N ASP A 91 -5.72 4.43 4.54
CA ASP A 91 -5.02 5.56 5.18
C ASP A 91 -3.58 5.20 5.55
N ARG A 92 -2.83 4.67 4.55
CA ARG A 92 -1.45 4.20 4.72
C ARG A 92 -0.49 5.14 4.04
N LEU A 93 0.51 5.60 4.78
CA LEU A 93 1.58 6.42 4.25
C LEU A 93 2.71 5.52 3.73
N LEU A 94 3.11 5.75 2.49
CA LEU A 94 4.27 5.15 1.84
C LEU A 94 5.35 6.21 1.64
N ALA A 95 6.58 5.88 1.99
CA ALA A 95 7.78 6.67 1.70
C ALA A 95 8.82 5.82 0.96
N CYS A 96 9.87 6.44 0.42
CA CYS A 96 11.00 5.75 -0.21
C CYS A 96 12.26 5.93 0.62
N ALA A 97 13.08 4.87 0.74
CA ALA A 97 14.35 4.90 1.46
C ALA A 97 15.52 5.36 0.58
N ASP A 98 15.37 5.23 -0.74
CA ASP A 98 16.40 5.51 -1.74
C ASP A 98 15.79 6.15 -3.00
N THR A 99 16.65 6.77 -3.80
CA THR A 99 16.23 7.46 -5.04
C THR A 99 15.75 6.49 -6.11
N LEU A 100 16.30 5.27 -6.18
CA LEU A 100 15.87 4.29 -7.18
C LEU A 100 14.41 3.87 -6.93
N ALA A 101 14.03 3.59 -5.68
CA ALA A 101 12.64 3.28 -5.34
C ALA A 101 11.72 4.47 -5.63
N LEU A 102 12.18 5.71 -5.37
CA LEU A 102 11.43 6.91 -5.69
C LEU A 102 11.22 7.05 -7.20
N ASP A 103 12.27 6.89 -8.01
CA ASP A 103 12.22 6.96 -9.47
C ASP A 103 11.31 5.87 -10.08
N LEU A 104 11.24 4.71 -9.44
CA LEU A 104 10.36 3.62 -9.85
C LEU A 104 8.88 3.92 -9.55
N LEU A 105 8.58 4.55 -8.42
CA LEU A 105 7.20 4.73 -7.93
C LEU A 105 6.60 6.09 -8.28
N ALA A 106 7.34 7.18 -8.09
CA ALA A 106 6.79 8.53 -8.22
C ALA A 106 6.13 8.79 -9.58
N PRO A 107 6.76 8.50 -10.75
CA PRO A 107 6.14 8.76 -12.05
C PRO A 107 4.85 7.97 -12.31
N ARG A 108 4.63 6.89 -11.57
CA ARG A 108 3.45 6.02 -11.72
C ARG A 108 2.33 6.36 -10.75
N LEU A 109 2.69 6.90 -9.61
CA LEU A 109 1.74 7.31 -8.57
C LEU A 109 1.30 8.76 -8.75
N GLU A 110 2.11 9.58 -9.40
CA GLU A 110 1.78 10.98 -9.71
C GLU A 110 0.44 11.07 -10.47
N GLY A 111 -0.41 12.00 -10.06
CA GLY A 111 -1.73 12.21 -10.67
C GLY A 111 -2.79 11.16 -10.29
N GLN A 112 -2.47 10.13 -9.50
CA GLN A 112 -3.48 9.20 -9.00
C GLN A 112 -4.32 9.86 -7.89
N ALA A 113 -5.63 9.65 -7.92
CA ALA A 113 -6.55 10.31 -7.01
C ALA A 113 -6.23 10.04 -5.53
N GLY A 114 -5.97 11.11 -4.78
CA GLY A 114 -5.73 11.08 -3.33
C GLY A 114 -4.33 10.60 -2.92
N VAL A 115 -3.45 10.32 -3.87
CA VAL A 115 -2.11 9.78 -3.58
C VAL A 115 -1.23 10.77 -2.82
N ASP A 116 -1.40 12.07 -3.04
CA ASP A 116 -0.61 13.12 -2.37
C ASP A 116 -0.74 13.10 -0.84
N ALA A 117 -1.82 12.51 -0.32
CA ALA A 117 -2.01 12.31 1.12
C ALA A 117 -1.37 11.01 1.65
N CYS A 118 -0.98 10.09 0.75
CA CYS A 118 -0.56 8.73 1.08
C CYS A 118 0.83 8.35 0.59
N PHE A 119 1.42 9.14 -0.31
CA PHE A 119 2.76 8.92 -0.82
C PHE A 119 3.63 10.16 -0.59
N ASP A 120 4.79 9.94 0.04
CA ASP A 120 5.80 10.98 0.20
C ASP A 120 6.68 11.02 -1.05
N PHE A 121 6.45 12.03 -1.91
CA PHE A 121 7.23 12.27 -3.13
C PHE A 121 8.67 12.74 -2.85
N GLY A 122 9.21 12.40 -1.70
CA GLY A 122 10.59 12.67 -1.30
C GLY A 122 10.75 13.84 -0.32
N ALA A 123 9.69 14.60 -0.04
CA ALA A 123 9.76 15.81 0.80
C ALA A 123 10.21 15.51 2.25
N GLY A 124 9.90 14.33 2.78
CA GLY A 124 10.26 13.92 4.14
C GLY A 124 11.17 12.69 4.19
N SER A 125 11.66 12.22 3.05
CA SER A 125 12.40 10.96 2.93
C SER A 125 13.75 11.14 2.21
N CYS A 126 14.02 10.33 1.18
CA CYS A 126 15.33 10.29 0.54
C CYS A 126 15.69 11.53 -0.27
N ALA A 127 14.75 12.35 -0.69
CA ALA A 127 15.01 13.59 -1.43
C ALA A 127 15.22 14.82 -0.52
N ASP A 128 14.84 14.75 0.77
CA ASP A 128 15.18 15.78 1.76
C ASP A 128 16.56 15.50 2.37
N PRO A 129 17.56 16.38 2.21
CA PRO A 129 18.91 16.16 2.73
C PRO A 129 18.97 15.96 4.26
N ALA A 130 18.12 16.65 5.02
CA ALA A 130 18.09 16.52 6.47
C ALA A 130 17.47 15.19 6.91
N ALA A 131 16.42 14.75 6.25
CA ALA A 131 15.83 13.44 6.49
C ALA A 131 16.80 12.33 6.06
N LEU A 132 17.41 12.45 4.89
CA LEU A 132 18.41 11.50 4.38
C LEU A 132 19.57 11.32 5.36
N ALA A 133 20.14 12.40 5.88
CA ALA A 133 21.23 12.34 6.88
C ALA A 133 20.80 11.56 8.15
N ARG A 134 19.56 11.75 8.61
CA ARG A 134 19.00 11.01 9.77
C ARG A 134 18.78 9.52 9.44
N ILE A 135 18.29 9.23 8.22
CA ILE A 135 18.11 7.85 7.73
C ILE A 135 19.45 7.14 7.68
N GLU A 136 20.47 7.75 7.06
CA GLU A 136 21.80 7.18 6.98
C GLU A 136 22.47 6.97 8.33
N ALA A 137 22.37 7.94 9.24
CA ALA A 137 22.86 7.79 10.60
C ALA A 137 22.16 6.64 11.34
N GLY A 138 20.86 6.48 11.13
CA GLY A 138 20.07 5.38 11.68
C GLY A 138 20.45 4.02 11.08
N ALA A 139 20.70 3.97 9.78
CA ALA A 139 21.14 2.78 9.06
C ALA A 139 22.50 2.29 9.57
N ARG A 140 23.49 3.17 9.66
CA ARG A 140 24.83 2.85 10.20
C ARG A 140 24.77 2.24 11.61
N ARG A 141 23.91 2.76 12.49
CA ARG A 141 23.72 2.17 13.83
C ARG A 141 23.11 0.76 13.79
N CYS A 142 22.27 0.48 12.79
CA CYS A 142 21.66 -0.83 12.60
C CYS A 142 22.63 -1.85 12.02
N GLN A 143 23.47 -1.42 11.07
CA GLN A 143 24.43 -2.27 10.36
C GLN A 143 25.46 -2.88 11.32
N GLY A 144 25.87 -2.11 12.32
CA GLY A 144 26.93 -2.50 13.25
C GLY A 144 28.32 -2.53 12.59
N PRO A 145 29.37 -2.94 13.32
CA PRO A 145 30.70 -3.12 12.79
C PRO A 145 30.74 -4.38 11.91
N GLY A 146 31.24 -4.26 10.69
CA GLY A 146 31.40 -5.40 9.77
C GLY A 146 31.50 -4.98 8.32
N PRO A 147 31.77 -5.92 7.40
CA PRO A 147 31.76 -5.65 5.99
C PRO A 147 30.34 -5.25 5.52
N SER A 148 30.29 -4.41 4.50
CA SER A 148 29.01 -4.01 3.86
C SER A 148 28.38 -5.22 3.16
N GLU A 149 27.11 -5.45 3.47
CA GLU A 149 26.26 -6.43 2.81
C GLU A 149 25.08 -5.68 2.18
N PRO A 150 25.03 -5.52 0.85
CA PRO A 150 24.08 -4.61 0.21
C PRO A 150 22.61 -4.79 0.63
N VAL A 151 22.17 -6.04 0.80
CA VAL A 151 20.79 -6.33 1.20
C VAL A 151 20.54 -6.00 2.67
N TRP A 152 21.50 -6.33 3.55
CA TRP A 152 21.39 -5.97 4.97
C TRP A 152 21.46 -4.47 5.17
N ASP A 153 22.33 -3.80 4.47
CA ASP A 153 22.48 -2.35 4.52
C ASP A 153 21.20 -1.65 4.10
N GLU A 154 20.53 -2.14 3.05
CA GLU A 154 19.25 -1.62 2.61
C GLU A 154 18.14 -1.88 3.63
N LEU A 155 18.05 -3.07 4.22
CA LEU A 155 17.08 -3.34 5.29
C LEU A 155 17.28 -2.42 6.49
N CYS A 156 18.53 -2.12 6.84
CA CYS A 156 18.84 -1.15 7.89
C CYS A 156 18.40 0.28 7.50
N ARG A 157 18.58 0.66 6.24
CA ARG A 157 18.13 1.95 5.70
C ARG A 157 16.62 2.06 5.73
N LEU A 158 15.90 1.06 5.26
CA LEU A 158 14.43 0.99 5.30
C LEU A 158 13.87 1.12 6.74
N ARG A 159 14.49 0.44 7.71
CA ARG A 159 14.13 0.56 9.13
C ARG A 159 14.37 1.96 9.69
N ALA A 160 15.47 2.58 9.28
CA ALA A 160 15.76 3.96 9.69
C ALA A 160 14.75 4.93 9.05
N ALA A 161 14.44 4.74 7.76
CA ALA A 161 13.45 5.54 7.05
C ALA A 161 12.04 5.43 7.68
N LEU A 162 11.58 4.23 8.07
CA LEU A 162 10.33 4.04 8.81
C LEU A 162 10.24 4.90 10.07
N ARG A 163 11.37 5.03 10.80
CA ARG A 163 11.42 5.82 12.04
C ARG A 163 11.44 7.33 11.77
N VAL A 164 12.15 7.74 10.70
CA VAL A 164 12.32 9.16 10.36
C VAL A 164 11.07 9.75 9.72
N THR A 165 10.44 9.01 8.81
CA THR A 165 9.26 9.45 8.07
C THR A 165 7.94 9.16 8.79
N HIS A 166 7.97 8.28 9.79
CA HIS A 166 6.77 7.75 10.44
C HIS A 166 5.76 7.13 9.46
N ALA A 167 6.23 6.69 8.29
CA ALA A 167 5.41 6.02 7.30
C ALA A 167 4.93 4.64 7.79
N ASP A 168 3.84 4.15 7.23
CA ASP A 168 3.38 2.77 7.47
C ASP A 168 4.21 1.77 6.70
N PHE A 169 4.64 2.18 5.50
CA PHE A 169 5.51 1.41 4.62
C PHE A 169 6.63 2.28 4.08
N VAL A 170 7.78 1.66 3.88
CA VAL A 170 8.91 2.27 3.17
C VAL A 170 9.35 1.33 2.07
N ALA A 171 9.44 1.86 0.84
CA ALA A 171 9.93 1.15 -0.33
C ALA A 171 11.43 1.37 -0.50
N GLY A 172 12.13 0.34 -0.95
CA GLY A 172 13.53 0.39 -1.36
C GLY A 172 13.77 -0.48 -2.58
N ALA A 173 14.83 -0.18 -3.32
CA ALA A 173 15.25 -0.93 -4.49
C ALA A 173 16.79 -0.97 -4.59
N ILE A 174 17.34 -2.16 -4.85
CA ILE A 174 18.77 -2.35 -5.00
C ILE A 174 19.04 -2.96 -6.37
N PRO A 175 19.91 -2.38 -7.20
CA PRO A 175 20.37 -3.02 -8.41
C PRO A 175 21.26 -4.21 -8.04
N LEU A 176 20.99 -5.35 -8.65
CA LEU A 176 21.81 -6.57 -8.53
C LEU A 176 22.32 -6.95 -9.92
N PRO A 177 23.41 -7.75 -10.01
CA PRO A 177 23.93 -8.20 -11.30
C PRO A 177 22.87 -8.95 -12.15
N GLU A 178 21.93 -9.65 -11.51
CA GLU A 178 20.92 -10.49 -12.15
C GLU A 178 19.54 -9.83 -12.20
N GLY A 179 19.42 -8.52 -11.90
CA GLY A 179 18.14 -7.81 -11.88
C GLY A 179 18.05 -6.77 -10.78
N THR A 180 16.89 -6.63 -10.18
CA THR A 180 16.65 -5.64 -9.10
C THR A 180 15.99 -6.33 -7.90
N LEU A 181 16.53 -6.12 -6.70
CA LEU A 181 15.83 -6.48 -5.48
C LEU A 181 14.87 -5.35 -5.10
N THR A 182 13.58 -5.63 -5.05
CA THR A 182 12.56 -4.71 -4.55
C THR A 182 12.19 -5.09 -3.13
N VAL A 183 12.05 -4.09 -2.27
CA VAL A 183 11.78 -4.29 -0.85
C VAL A 183 10.70 -3.33 -0.38
N VAL A 184 9.76 -3.84 0.43
CA VAL A 184 8.79 -3.02 1.15
C VAL A 184 8.89 -3.36 2.62
N ALA A 185 9.31 -2.41 3.43
CA ALA A 185 9.36 -2.53 4.87
C ALA A 185 8.07 -2.00 5.52
N GLY A 186 7.54 -2.73 6.48
CA GLY A 186 6.45 -2.32 7.35
C GLY A 186 6.86 -2.46 8.81
N ARG A 187 5.92 -2.36 9.74
CA ARG A 187 6.19 -2.35 11.19
C ARG A 187 6.90 -3.60 11.73
N ARG A 188 6.63 -4.77 11.16
CA ARG A 188 7.11 -6.05 11.69
C ARG A 188 8.35 -6.57 10.98
N GLY A 189 8.53 -6.21 9.72
CA GLY A 189 9.59 -6.73 8.87
C GLY A 189 9.45 -6.22 7.45
N SER A 190 10.17 -6.85 6.55
CA SER A 190 10.27 -6.45 5.15
C SER A 190 9.91 -7.60 4.23
N TRP A 191 9.17 -7.31 3.18
CA TRP A 191 8.95 -8.20 2.04
C TRP A 191 9.98 -7.91 0.96
N LEU A 192 10.62 -8.94 0.46
CA LEU A 192 11.68 -8.87 -0.52
C LEU A 192 11.33 -9.71 -1.74
N TYR A 193 11.54 -9.15 -2.93
CA TYR A 193 11.40 -9.89 -4.18
C TYR A 193 12.54 -9.54 -5.14
N ARG A 194 13.21 -10.59 -5.64
CA ARG A 194 14.25 -10.43 -6.66
C ARG A 194 13.58 -10.44 -8.03
N VAL A 195 13.51 -9.27 -8.63
CA VAL A 195 12.95 -9.08 -9.98
C VAL A 195 14.02 -9.48 -10.99
N PRO A 196 13.77 -10.47 -11.87
CA PRO A 196 14.71 -10.87 -12.89
C PRO A 196 15.05 -9.73 -13.86
N ALA A 197 16.23 -9.79 -14.45
CA ALA A 197 16.61 -8.90 -15.55
C ALA A 197 15.61 -9.03 -16.71
N GLY A 198 15.10 -7.91 -17.18
CA GLY A 198 14.06 -7.87 -18.24
C GLY A 198 12.63 -7.68 -17.72
N ASP A 199 12.34 -7.99 -16.47
CA ASP A 199 11.08 -7.65 -15.83
C ASP A 199 11.08 -6.20 -15.33
N ASN A 200 9.88 -5.65 -15.12
CA ASN A 200 9.71 -4.28 -14.67
C ASN A 200 9.67 -4.20 -13.12
N PRO A 201 10.74 -3.72 -12.45
CA PRO A 201 10.80 -3.68 -10.99
C PRO A 201 9.76 -2.76 -10.36
N ALA A 202 9.32 -1.72 -11.06
CA ALA A 202 8.31 -0.82 -10.55
C ALA A 202 6.94 -1.50 -10.40
N LEU A 203 6.56 -2.42 -11.30
CA LEU A 203 5.31 -3.15 -11.17
C LEU A 203 5.35 -4.11 -9.98
N TRP A 204 6.47 -4.77 -9.77
CA TRP A 204 6.66 -5.61 -8.59
C TRP A 204 6.63 -4.82 -7.29
N LEU A 205 7.25 -3.65 -7.27
CA LEU A 205 7.24 -2.77 -6.10
C LEU A 205 5.83 -2.25 -5.80
N LEU A 206 5.07 -1.87 -6.83
CA LEU A 206 3.66 -1.46 -6.70
C LEU A 206 2.78 -2.61 -6.17
N ASP A 207 2.99 -3.85 -6.63
CA ASP A 207 2.22 -4.99 -6.14
C ASP A 207 2.54 -5.34 -4.69
N LEU A 208 3.84 -5.31 -4.30
CA LEU A 208 4.25 -5.47 -2.91
C LEU A 208 3.56 -4.45 -1.99
N VAL A 209 3.57 -3.18 -2.38
CA VAL A 209 2.91 -2.08 -1.66
C VAL A 209 1.41 -2.30 -1.57
N ARG A 210 0.76 -2.62 -2.71
CA ARG A 210 -0.68 -2.84 -2.77
C ARG A 210 -1.12 -3.98 -1.85
N ARG A 211 -0.43 -5.13 -1.93
CA ARG A 211 -0.73 -6.30 -1.07
C ARG A 211 -0.46 -6.01 0.39
N ALA A 212 0.64 -5.32 0.70
CA ALA A 212 0.96 -4.90 2.07
C ALA A 212 -0.12 -3.96 2.63
N ALA A 213 -0.57 -2.97 1.85
CA ALA A 213 -1.61 -2.03 2.25
C ALA A 213 -2.96 -2.71 2.49
N LEU A 214 -3.33 -3.68 1.64
CA LEU A 214 -4.57 -4.44 1.77
C LEU A 214 -4.51 -5.56 2.82
N GLY A 215 -3.30 -5.94 3.29
CA GLY A 215 -3.10 -7.09 4.15
C GLY A 215 -3.31 -8.43 3.43
N CYS A 216 -3.15 -8.45 2.11
CA CYS A 216 -3.25 -9.66 1.30
C CYS A 216 -1.95 -10.48 1.33
N PRO A 217 -2.02 -11.79 1.07
CA PRO A 217 -0.82 -12.61 0.85
C PRO A 217 0.03 -12.03 -0.28
N GLN A 218 1.34 -12.05 -0.11
CA GLN A 218 2.27 -11.64 -1.16
C GLN A 218 2.32 -12.65 -2.31
N ALA A 219 2.86 -12.24 -3.46
CA ALA A 219 3.03 -13.12 -4.61
C ALA A 219 3.99 -14.27 -4.30
N PRO A 220 3.89 -15.42 -5.00
CA PRO A 220 4.88 -16.49 -4.90
C PRO A 220 6.30 -15.96 -5.15
N GLY A 221 7.27 -16.48 -4.40
CA GLY A 221 8.68 -16.04 -4.48
C GLY A 221 9.03 -14.81 -3.65
N VAL A 222 8.04 -14.08 -3.12
CA VAL A 222 8.29 -13.01 -2.15
C VAL A 222 8.67 -13.62 -0.80
N SER A 223 9.83 -13.24 -0.29
CA SER A 223 10.28 -13.62 1.05
C SER A 223 9.92 -12.54 2.09
N PHE A 224 9.80 -12.95 3.34
CA PHE A 224 9.56 -12.05 4.46
C PHE A 224 10.66 -12.21 5.51
N THR A 225 11.23 -11.09 5.96
CA THR A 225 12.26 -11.05 7.00
C THR A 225 11.80 -10.15 8.15
N LEU A 226 11.87 -10.63 9.38
CA LEU A 226 11.58 -9.82 10.56
C LEU A 226 12.63 -8.72 10.75
N HIS A 227 12.26 -7.64 11.41
CA HIS A 227 13.21 -6.61 11.80
C HIS A 227 14.23 -7.17 12.80
N GLY A 228 15.51 -7.09 12.44
CA GLY A 228 16.64 -7.60 13.25
C GLY A 228 17.23 -8.89 12.71
N ASP A 229 16.48 -9.64 11.92
CA ASP A 229 17.02 -10.84 11.28
C ASP A 229 17.80 -10.45 10.03
N ARG A 230 19.00 -11.00 9.88
CA ARG A 230 19.72 -10.94 8.62
C ARG A 230 19.05 -11.93 7.66
N PRO A 231 18.61 -11.49 6.47
CA PRO A 231 18.07 -12.42 5.50
C PRO A 231 19.17 -13.41 5.13
N ALA A 232 18.90 -14.69 5.32
CA ALA A 232 19.68 -15.69 4.62
C ALA A 232 19.37 -15.49 3.12
N LEU A 233 20.22 -14.78 2.42
CA LEU A 233 20.19 -14.77 0.96
C LEU A 233 20.47 -16.20 0.56
N ALA A 234 19.41 -16.94 0.31
CA ALA A 234 19.50 -18.26 -0.28
C ALA A 234 20.03 -18.08 -1.71
N ALA A 235 21.37 -17.96 -1.83
CA ALA A 235 22.05 -18.12 -3.10
C ALA A 235 21.77 -19.52 -3.68
N ASP A 236 21.28 -20.47 -2.85
CA ASP A 236 21.20 -21.89 -3.20
C ASP A 236 19.95 -22.60 -2.64
N ARG A 237 18.82 -21.93 -2.48
CA ARG A 237 17.60 -22.75 -2.41
C ARG A 237 17.17 -23.04 -3.84
N PRO A 238 17.23 -24.33 -4.27
CA PRO A 238 16.55 -24.72 -5.49
C PRO A 238 15.12 -24.18 -5.41
N ALA A 239 14.65 -23.59 -6.50
CA ALA A 239 13.31 -23.04 -6.59
C ALA A 239 12.37 -23.99 -5.84
N LEU A 240 11.69 -23.49 -4.80
CA LEU A 240 10.72 -24.29 -4.08
C LEU A 240 9.83 -24.86 -5.17
N GLN A 241 9.96 -26.18 -5.42
CA GLN A 241 9.06 -26.85 -6.34
C GLN A 241 7.69 -26.60 -5.75
N LEU A 242 6.99 -25.63 -6.33
CA LEU A 242 5.55 -25.49 -6.12
C LEU A 242 4.97 -26.88 -6.37
N PRO A 243 4.08 -27.38 -5.50
CA PRO A 243 3.42 -28.63 -5.77
C PRO A 243 2.85 -28.53 -7.19
N ALA A 244 3.28 -29.43 -8.06
CA ALA A 244 3.05 -29.39 -9.50
C ALA A 244 1.57 -29.65 -9.90
N ALA A 245 0.64 -29.52 -8.97
CA ALA A 245 -0.78 -29.64 -9.22
C ALA A 245 -1.50 -28.45 -8.58
N ALA A 246 -2.10 -27.61 -9.41
CA ALA A 246 -3.20 -26.78 -8.94
C ALA A 246 -4.23 -27.70 -8.24
N PRO A 247 -4.77 -27.27 -7.07
CA PRO A 247 -5.71 -28.09 -6.33
C PRO A 247 -6.85 -28.53 -7.25
N SER A 248 -7.12 -29.82 -7.30
CA SER A 248 -8.24 -30.36 -8.07
C SER A 248 -9.54 -29.66 -7.66
N ALA A 249 -10.53 -29.59 -8.54
CA ALA A 249 -11.82 -28.99 -8.22
C ALA A 249 -12.40 -29.56 -6.91
N ALA A 250 -12.19 -30.85 -6.64
CA ALA A 250 -12.57 -31.50 -5.39
C ALA A 250 -11.80 -31.01 -4.16
N ALA A 251 -10.49 -30.71 -4.29
CA ALA A 251 -9.69 -30.13 -3.22
C ALA A 251 -10.09 -28.66 -2.93
N LEU A 252 -10.51 -27.94 -3.97
CA LEU A 252 -11.04 -26.59 -3.83
C LEU A 252 -12.42 -26.61 -3.13
N GLU A 253 -13.26 -27.58 -3.42
CA GLU A 253 -14.56 -27.78 -2.76
C GLU A 253 -14.39 -28.20 -1.31
N ALA A 254 -13.45 -29.08 -1.01
CA ALA A 254 -13.13 -29.48 0.36
C ALA A 254 -12.56 -28.30 1.17
N ALA A 255 -11.72 -27.46 0.57
CA ALA A 255 -11.18 -26.26 1.21
C ALA A 255 -12.25 -25.18 1.42
N LEU A 256 -13.25 -25.08 0.56
CA LEU A 256 -14.39 -24.20 0.70
C LEU A 256 -15.38 -24.70 1.76
N ALA A 257 -15.57 -26.03 1.88
CA ALA A 257 -16.46 -26.65 2.86
C ALA A 257 -15.84 -26.72 4.28
N ALA A 258 -14.51 -26.82 4.37
CA ALA A 258 -13.79 -26.91 5.62
C ALA A 258 -13.50 -25.57 6.31
N ARG A 259 -13.81 -24.44 5.65
CA ARG A 259 -13.61 -23.13 6.26
C ARG A 259 -14.84 -22.78 7.11
N PRO A 260 -14.74 -22.78 8.47
CA PRO A 260 -15.78 -22.16 9.28
C PRO A 260 -15.98 -20.73 8.79
N GLU A 261 -17.23 -20.26 8.72
CA GLU A 261 -17.54 -18.84 8.49
C GLU A 261 -16.67 -18.03 9.45
N GLN A 262 -15.55 -17.53 8.94
CA GLN A 262 -14.78 -16.56 9.70
C GLN A 262 -15.70 -15.36 9.81
N GLU A 263 -16.20 -15.10 11.01
CA GLU A 263 -16.68 -13.80 11.42
C GLU A 263 -15.78 -12.74 10.76
N PRO A 264 -16.36 -11.69 10.18
CA PRO A 264 -15.58 -10.61 9.59
C PRO A 264 -14.56 -10.19 10.62
N ALA A 265 -13.28 -10.42 10.34
CA ALA A 265 -12.17 -10.14 11.24
C ALA A 265 -12.44 -8.77 11.84
N ALA A 266 -12.65 -8.74 13.16
CA ALA A 266 -13.01 -7.53 13.89
C ALA A 266 -12.07 -6.44 13.43
N ALA A 267 -12.61 -5.41 12.80
CA ALA A 267 -11.87 -4.31 12.21
C ALA A 267 -10.89 -3.83 13.28
N LEU A 268 -9.60 -4.05 13.06
CA LEU A 268 -8.58 -3.55 13.95
C LEU A 268 -8.88 -2.08 14.18
N PRO A 269 -8.93 -1.58 15.44
CA PRO A 269 -9.38 -0.25 15.74
C PRO A 269 -8.60 0.72 14.86
N HIS A 270 -9.33 1.42 14.04
CA HIS A 270 -8.82 2.41 13.10
C HIS A 270 -8.11 3.47 13.94
N ARG A 271 -6.79 3.42 13.98
CA ARG A 271 -5.99 4.43 14.65
C ARG A 271 -6.05 5.69 13.78
N SER A 272 -7.19 6.38 13.89
CA SER A 272 -7.42 7.65 13.24
C SER A 272 -6.25 8.59 13.61
N ARG A 273 -5.54 9.09 12.62
CA ARG A 273 -4.53 10.15 12.80
C ARG A 273 -5.19 11.52 13.02
N TRP A 274 -6.51 11.56 13.01
CA TRP A 274 -7.30 12.75 13.28
C TRP A 274 -6.89 13.48 14.57
N PRO A 275 -6.73 12.80 15.72
CA PRO A 275 -6.30 13.50 16.93
C PRO A 275 -4.91 14.12 16.82
N ALA A 276 -3.98 13.50 16.09
CA ALA A 276 -2.64 14.07 15.89
C ALA A 276 -2.66 15.29 14.96
N ARG A 277 -3.49 15.25 13.89
CA ARG A 277 -3.68 16.39 12.97
C ARG A 277 -4.42 17.53 13.66
N LEU A 278 -5.42 17.22 14.49
CA LEU A 278 -6.16 18.19 15.28
C LEU A 278 -5.27 18.82 16.36
N ALA A 279 -4.42 18.04 17.03
CA ALA A 279 -3.44 18.53 17.97
C ALA A 279 -2.39 19.45 17.30
N PHE A 280 -1.93 19.09 16.11
CA PHE A 280 -1.01 19.92 15.32
C PHE A 280 -1.67 21.23 14.90
N LEU A 281 -2.92 21.20 14.41
CA LEU A 281 -3.67 22.41 14.04
C LEU A 281 -3.86 23.34 15.25
N LEU A 282 -4.23 22.78 16.41
CA LEU A 282 -4.37 23.54 17.65
C LEU A 282 -3.06 24.15 18.10
N LEU A 283 -1.93 23.45 17.94
CA LEU A 283 -0.61 23.93 18.28
C LEU A 283 -0.19 25.08 17.36
N VAL A 284 -0.48 25.00 16.07
CA VAL A 284 -0.23 26.07 15.09
C VAL A 284 -1.10 27.29 15.41
N LEU A 285 -2.39 27.11 15.72
CA LEU A 285 -3.29 28.20 16.10
C LEU A 285 -2.83 28.86 17.40
N ALA A 286 -2.37 28.10 18.39
CA ALA A 286 -1.82 28.61 19.62
C ALA A 286 -0.52 29.43 19.36
N ALA A 287 0.37 28.94 18.48
CA ALA A 287 1.60 29.67 18.15
C ALA A 287 1.31 30.98 17.40
N VAL A 288 0.34 30.97 16.47
CA VAL A 288 -0.09 32.17 15.75
C VAL A 288 -0.75 33.16 16.71
N GLY A 289 -1.61 32.68 17.64
CA GLY A 289 -2.22 33.48 18.67
C GLY A 289 -1.19 34.14 19.59
N LEU A 290 -0.17 33.39 20.01
CA LEU A 290 0.93 33.89 20.85
C LEU A 290 1.79 34.95 20.14
N ALA A 291 2.08 34.71 18.84
CA ALA A 291 2.83 35.68 18.02
C ALA A 291 2.03 36.96 17.77
N ALA A 292 0.72 36.86 17.57
CA ALA A 292 -0.16 38.04 17.48
C ALA A 292 -0.22 38.83 18.81
N ALA A 293 -0.38 38.11 19.93
CA ALA A 293 -0.37 38.70 21.27
C ALA A 293 0.97 39.41 21.55
N PHE A 294 2.10 38.79 21.22
CA PHE A 294 3.44 39.37 21.39
C PHE A 294 3.64 40.66 20.56
N ARG A 295 3.08 40.70 19.33
CA ARG A 295 3.09 41.92 18.51
C ARG A 295 2.19 43.01 19.04
N LEU A 296 1.00 42.68 19.57
CA LEU A 296 0.05 43.64 20.12
C LEU A 296 0.54 44.25 21.45
N THR A 297 1.26 43.52 22.24
CA THR A 297 1.80 43.95 23.55
C THR A 297 3.20 44.57 23.46
N GLY A 298 3.77 44.72 22.24
CA GLY A 298 5.13 45.27 22.08
C GLY A 298 6.22 44.40 22.73
N GLY A 299 5.95 43.12 22.95
CA GLY A 299 6.89 42.17 23.56
C GLY A 299 6.65 41.89 25.03
N ASP A 300 5.72 42.58 25.69
CA ASP A 300 5.39 42.37 27.10
C ASP A 300 4.07 41.60 27.25
N LEU A 301 4.17 40.30 27.49
CA LEU A 301 3.00 39.43 27.66
C LEU A 301 2.22 39.71 28.97
N ALA A 302 2.81 40.40 29.94
CA ALA A 302 2.11 40.77 31.17
C ALA A 302 1.04 41.84 30.91
N ALA A 303 1.16 42.62 29.84
CA ALA A 303 0.19 43.65 29.45
C ALA A 303 -1.02 43.07 28.65
N LEU A 304 -1.07 41.77 28.32
CA LEU A 304 -2.10 41.13 27.55
C LEU A 304 -3.53 41.33 28.10
N PRO A 305 -3.78 41.25 29.44
CA PRO A 305 -5.10 41.44 29.99
C PRO A 305 -5.65 42.87 29.79
N GLU A 306 -4.79 43.88 29.76
CA GLU A 306 -5.18 45.28 29.56
C GLU A 306 -5.49 45.56 28.07
N VAL A 307 -4.70 44.99 27.16
CA VAL A 307 -4.91 45.11 25.72
C VAL A 307 -6.23 44.42 25.32
N LEU A 308 -6.54 43.27 25.88
CA LEU A 308 -7.80 42.55 25.61
C LEU A 308 -9.05 43.32 26.09
N ARG A 309 -8.94 44.08 27.22
CA ARG A 309 -10.04 44.92 27.70
C ARG A 309 -10.26 46.21 26.89
N SER A 310 -9.26 46.64 26.14
CA SER A 310 -9.34 47.81 25.27
C SER A 310 -9.85 47.52 23.85
N LEU A 311 -10.08 46.30 23.51
CA LEU A 311 -10.65 45.92 22.20
C LEU A 311 -12.16 46.30 22.16
N PRO A 312 -12.66 46.98 21.11
CA PRO A 312 -14.06 47.33 20.99
C PRO A 312 -14.91 46.05 20.92
N GLU A 313 -15.95 46.00 21.72
CA GLU A 313 -16.94 44.91 21.62
C GLU A 313 -17.48 44.81 20.20
N GLY A 314 -17.26 43.67 19.58
CA GLY A 314 -17.76 43.38 18.21
C GLY A 314 -19.30 43.52 18.14
N PRO A 315 -19.85 43.83 16.98
CA PRO A 315 -21.33 44.00 16.82
C PRO A 315 -22.02 42.70 17.24
N GLY A 316 -22.93 42.85 18.25
CA GLY A 316 -23.64 41.76 18.88
C GLY A 316 -24.39 40.87 17.88
N MET A 317 -24.18 39.57 17.98
CA MET A 317 -24.98 38.58 17.28
C MET A 317 -26.46 38.69 17.70
N PRO A 318 -27.42 38.71 16.78
CA PRO A 318 -28.82 38.71 17.14
C PRO A 318 -29.20 37.41 17.86
N ALA A 319 -29.84 37.59 19.01
CA ALA A 319 -30.41 36.49 19.79
C ALA A 319 -31.44 35.72 18.97
N HIS A 320 -31.18 34.46 18.67
CA HIS A 320 -32.20 33.56 18.14
C HIS A 320 -33.18 33.20 19.24
N SER A 321 -34.38 33.82 19.15
CA SER A 321 -35.57 33.48 19.92
C SER A 321 -35.98 32.03 19.62
N GLY A 322 -36.30 31.29 20.70
CA GLY A 322 -36.66 29.91 20.68
C GLY A 322 -37.82 29.55 19.78
N ALA A 323 -37.69 28.42 19.09
CA ALA A 323 -38.85 27.70 18.52
C ALA A 323 -39.13 26.49 19.43
N THR A 324 -40.25 26.57 20.10
CA THR A 324 -40.88 25.48 20.85
C THR A 324 -41.35 24.41 19.87
N LEU A 325 -40.88 23.18 20.06
CA LEU A 325 -41.45 21.99 19.39
C LEU A 325 -42.70 21.55 20.15
N LEU A 326 -43.79 21.47 19.41
CA LEU A 326 -44.92 20.57 19.65
C LEU A 326 -44.80 19.34 18.76
#